data_7b7c85aecb17dccb1a23a95f079cd09d
#
_entry.id   7b7c85aecb17dccb1a23a95f079cd09d
#
_cell.length_a   1.000
_cell.length_b   1.000
_cell.length_c   1.000
_cell.angle_alpha   90.00
_cell.angle_beta   90.00
_cell.angle_gamma   90.00
#
_symmetry.space_group_name_H-M   'P 1'
#
loop_
_entity.id
_entity.type
_entity.pdbx_description
1 polymer ?
#
loop_
_entity_poly.entity_id
_entity_poly.type
_entity_poly.pdbx_seq_one_letter_code
_entity_poly.pdbx_strand_id
1 'polypeptide(L)'
;MRLSATLGAADAQPVRSGMVWRIFEEAVQPDGSHKLVAQSEEATPTIALPDGAYIVHAAYGLAGATRRVAIEGRHVSERLPLNAGALRLVDMLGEAKIPPQRLSISIYVPERGNSEAKLVLANARGDEVICLPEGAYHIVSTLLDTTQGAQGGNNATNSVVTADLKVPAGKLIEATLKHHAATITLKLVKAPGGEALANTSFSILTPGGDVIRELIGAFPSLVLAEGEYVAIARHEGKTYQNTFRVQSTKDADVEVVLKDDKAPEEAPQ
;
A
#
# COMPACT_ATOMS: atom_id res chain seq x y z
N MET A 1 0.76 4.43 40.76
CA MET A 1 0.67 3.27 39.83
C MET A 1 1.88 3.29 38.90
N ARG A 2 2.58 2.16 38.73
CA ARG A 2 3.65 1.99 37.76
C ARG A 2 3.16 1.11 36.61
N LEU A 3 3.39 1.51 35.36
CA LEU A 3 2.92 0.81 34.17
C LEU A 3 4.08 0.33 33.31
N SER A 4 3.90 -0.81 32.66
CA SER A 4 4.78 -1.34 31.61
C SER A 4 3.96 -2.16 30.63
N ALA A 5 4.43 -2.30 29.39
CA ALA A 5 3.78 -3.13 28.37
C ALA A 5 4.77 -4.08 27.72
N THR A 6 4.26 -5.21 27.23
CA THR A 6 5.01 -6.19 26.43
C THR A 6 4.30 -6.41 25.10
N LEU A 7 5.05 -6.75 24.06
CA LEU A 7 4.42 -7.06 22.74
C LEU A 7 3.73 -8.43 22.74
N GLY A 8 4.32 -9.39 23.43
CA GLY A 8 3.78 -10.76 23.58
C GLY A 8 3.34 -11.06 25.00
N ALA A 9 3.69 -12.26 25.48
CA ALA A 9 3.36 -12.70 26.82
C ALA A 9 3.85 -11.73 27.91
N ALA A 10 3.21 -11.77 29.08
CA ALA A 10 3.49 -10.84 30.16
C ALA A 10 4.92 -10.96 30.76
N ASP A 11 5.58 -12.08 30.54
CA ASP A 11 6.98 -12.33 30.93
C ASP A 11 8.02 -11.86 29.90
N ALA A 12 7.59 -11.44 28.70
CA ALA A 12 8.46 -10.89 27.66
C ALA A 12 9.11 -9.56 28.11
N GLN A 13 10.15 -9.14 27.40
CA GLN A 13 10.80 -7.86 27.70
C GLN A 13 9.83 -6.68 27.47
N PRO A 14 9.83 -5.69 28.39
CA PRO A 14 9.02 -4.49 28.23
C PRO A 14 9.40 -3.69 26.97
N VAL A 15 8.40 -3.07 26.36
CA VAL A 15 8.59 -2.08 25.30
C VAL A 15 9.37 -0.89 25.88
N ARG A 16 10.37 -0.40 25.14
CA ARG A 16 11.33 0.62 25.64
C ARG A 16 11.04 2.05 25.19
N SER A 17 10.19 2.22 24.17
CA SER A 17 9.84 3.54 23.59
C SER A 17 8.60 3.45 22.74
N GLY A 18 8.00 4.58 22.38
CA GLY A 18 6.85 4.65 21.46
C GLY A 18 5.50 4.27 22.08
N MET A 19 5.44 4.13 23.40
CA MET A 19 4.20 3.86 24.11
C MET A 19 3.39 5.15 24.28
N VAL A 20 2.06 5.00 24.28
CA VAL A 20 1.12 6.03 24.69
C VAL A 20 0.18 5.43 25.72
N TRP A 21 0.19 5.98 26.92
CA TRP A 21 -0.69 5.59 28.01
C TRP A 21 -1.77 6.62 28.20
N ARG A 22 -3.01 6.14 28.39
CA ARG A 22 -4.15 6.97 28.79
C ARG A 22 -4.84 6.28 29.94
N ILE A 23 -5.10 7.02 31.02
CA ILE A 23 -5.74 6.55 32.23
C ILE A 23 -7.04 7.32 32.38
N PHE A 24 -8.13 6.58 32.51
CA PHE A 24 -9.48 7.13 32.69
C PHE A 24 -10.04 6.72 34.04
N GLU A 25 -10.90 7.53 34.63
CA GLU A 25 -11.77 7.09 35.71
C GLU A 25 -12.72 5.99 35.18
N GLU A 26 -12.97 4.94 36.00
CA GLU A 26 -13.91 3.89 35.60
C GLU A 26 -15.38 4.40 35.58
N ALA A 27 -15.67 5.43 36.38
CA ALA A 27 -17.00 6.05 36.40
C ALA A 27 -17.34 6.63 35.02
N VAL A 28 -18.56 6.29 34.57
CA VAL A 28 -19.09 6.78 33.30
C VAL A 28 -19.72 8.15 33.51
N GLN A 29 -19.38 9.11 32.66
CA GLN A 29 -19.96 10.44 32.64
C GLN A 29 -21.39 10.41 32.03
N PRO A 30 -22.20 11.47 32.23
CA PRO A 30 -23.58 11.52 31.68
C PRO A 30 -23.64 11.38 30.14
N ASP A 31 -22.57 11.71 29.45
CA ASP A 31 -22.44 11.56 27.97
C ASP A 31 -21.96 10.17 27.52
N GLY A 32 -21.78 9.23 28.44
CA GLY A 32 -21.33 7.87 28.18
C GLY A 32 -19.79 7.72 28.07
N SER A 33 -19.04 8.80 28.22
CA SER A 33 -17.56 8.77 28.17
C SER A 33 -16.94 8.48 29.54
N HIS A 34 -15.62 8.13 29.52
CA HIS A 34 -14.81 8.06 30.72
C HIS A 34 -13.89 9.29 30.79
N LYS A 35 -13.76 9.89 31.98
CA LYS A 35 -12.92 11.06 32.18
C LYS A 35 -11.44 10.67 32.14
N LEU A 36 -10.68 11.29 31.21
CA LEU A 36 -9.20 11.16 31.15
C LEU A 36 -8.59 11.88 32.36
N VAL A 37 -7.80 11.17 33.16
CA VAL A 37 -7.15 11.70 34.37
C VAL A 37 -5.64 11.79 34.24
N ALA A 38 -5.02 10.99 33.38
CA ALA A 38 -3.58 11.09 33.11
C ALA A 38 -3.23 10.54 31.72
N GLN A 39 -2.15 11.05 31.15
CA GLN A 39 -1.54 10.57 29.91
C GLN A 39 -0.01 10.59 30.06
N SER A 40 0.67 9.63 29.43
CA SER A 40 2.14 9.57 29.40
C SER A 40 2.62 8.90 28.12
N GLU A 41 3.78 9.34 27.60
CA GLU A 41 4.49 8.74 26.47
C GLU A 41 5.76 8.00 26.91
N GLU A 42 5.99 7.94 28.22
CA GLU A 42 7.09 7.16 28.78
C GLU A 42 6.86 5.66 28.60
N ALA A 43 7.93 4.90 28.38
CA ALA A 43 7.83 3.44 28.23
C ALA A 43 7.31 2.76 29.51
N THR A 44 7.72 3.27 30.69
CA THR A 44 7.33 2.74 32.00
C THR A 44 7.01 3.87 32.98
N PRO A 45 5.87 4.55 32.79
CA PRO A 45 5.53 5.71 33.63
C PRO A 45 5.19 5.30 35.05
N THR A 46 5.46 6.20 35.97
CA THR A 46 4.96 6.16 37.35
C THR A 46 4.01 7.32 37.54
N ILE A 47 2.74 7.03 37.74
CA ILE A 47 1.64 8.01 37.78
C ILE A 47 1.06 8.01 39.18
N ALA A 48 1.02 9.18 39.84
CA ALA A 48 0.37 9.38 41.12
C ALA A 48 -1.14 9.62 40.89
N LEU A 49 -1.96 8.75 41.45
CA LEU A 49 -3.41 8.82 41.40
C LEU A 49 -4.00 8.55 42.77
N PRO A 50 -5.10 9.19 43.17
CA PRO A 50 -5.82 8.87 44.40
C PRO A 50 -6.38 7.44 44.34
N ASP A 51 -6.85 6.98 45.52
CA ASP A 51 -7.56 5.69 45.57
C ASP A 51 -8.82 5.75 44.72
N GLY A 52 -9.07 4.68 43.98
CA GLY A 52 -10.18 4.60 43.03
C GLY A 52 -10.00 3.50 41.96
N ALA A 53 -11.00 3.37 41.12
CA ALA A 53 -11.03 2.44 40.02
C ALA A 53 -10.74 3.16 38.68
N TYR A 54 -9.85 2.61 37.91
CA TYR A 54 -9.35 3.21 36.68
C TYR A 54 -9.37 2.24 35.50
N ILE A 55 -9.48 2.79 34.30
CA ILE A 55 -9.28 2.09 33.04
C ILE A 55 -7.94 2.56 32.48
N VAL A 56 -6.98 1.67 32.38
CA VAL A 56 -5.66 1.91 31.79
C VAL A 56 -5.68 1.43 30.35
N HIS A 57 -5.45 2.34 29.42
CA HIS A 57 -5.26 2.05 28.01
C HIS A 57 -3.79 2.26 27.60
N ALA A 58 -3.18 1.21 27.05
CA ALA A 58 -1.84 1.23 26.50
C ALA A 58 -1.93 1.13 24.97
N ALA A 59 -1.26 2.01 24.23
CA ALA A 59 -1.18 1.97 22.78
C ALA A 59 0.26 1.96 22.29
N TYR A 60 0.54 1.18 21.25
CA TYR A 60 1.82 1.09 20.57
C TYR A 60 1.59 0.87 19.08
N GLY A 61 1.83 1.89 18.25
CA GLY A 61 1.43 1.89 16.85
C GLY A 61 -0.09 1.69 16.70
N LEU A 62 -0.50 0.67 15.94
CA LEU A 62 -1.90 0.30 15.74
C LEU A 62 -2.40 -0.75 16.75
N ALA A 63 -1.54 -1.22 17.64
CA ALA A 63 -1.89 -2.18 18.68
C ALA A 63 -2.20 -1.46 20.00
N GLY A 64 -3.09 -2.04 20.79
CA GLY A 64 -3.42 -1.53 22.10
C GLY A 64 -4.04 -2.58 23.02
N ALA A 65 -3.98 -2.32 24.31
CA ALA A 65 -4.60 -3.12 25.35
C ALA A 65 -5.25 -2.20 26.40
N THR A 66 -6.32 -2.69 26.97
CA THR A 66 -7.05 -1.99 28.03
C THR A 66 -7.17 -2.89 29.25
N ARG A 67 -6.97 -2.35 30.44
CA ARG A 67 -7.12 -3.06 31.70
C ARG A 67 -7.77 -2.20 32.75
N ARG A 68 -8.66 -2.79 33.55
CA ARG A 68 -9.20 -2.18 34.76
C ARG A 68 -8.21 -2.38 35.91
N VAL A 69 -7.96 -1.33 36.66
CA VAL A 69 -7.03 -1.31 37.81
C VAL A 69 -7.65 -0.57 38.97
N ALA A 70 -7.65 -1.18 40.15
CA ALA A 70 -8.05 -0.53 41.41
C ALA A 70 -6.82 -0.10 42.21
N ILE A 71 -6.85 1.11 42.76
CA ILE A 71 -5.84 1.65 43.70
C ILE A 71 -6.52 1.76 45.08
N GLU A 72 -5.95 1.04 46.05
CA GLU A 72 -6.47 0.96 47.41
C GLU A 72 -5.31 1.17 48.41
N GLY A 73 -4.82 2.41 48.51
CA GLY A 73 -3.77 2.78 49.47
C GLY A 73 -2.41 2.12 49.28
N ARG A 74 -2.17 1.44 48.15
CA ARG A 74 -0.95 0.68 47.85
C ARG A 74 -0.32 1.08 46.52
N HIS A 75 0.99 0.85 46.41
CA HIS A 75 1.66 0.93 45.11
C HIS A 75 1.20 -0.22 44.21
N VAL A 76 0.58 0.11 43.07
CA VAL A 76 0.16 -0.83 42.06
C VAL A 76 1.16 -0.85 40.91
N SER A 77 1.59 -2.02 40.50
CA SER A 77 2.43 -2.20 39.31
C SER A 77 1.73 -3.12 38.32
N GLU A 78 1.45 -2.60 37.13
CA GLU A 78 0.74 -3.32 36.08
C GLU A 78 1.63 -3.52 34.85
N ARG A 79 1.52 -4.72 34.29
CA ARG A 79 2.17 -5.07 33.02
C ARG A 79 1.11 -5.55 32.04
N LEU A 80 0.96 -4.82 30.93
CA LEU A 80 -0.07 -5.09 29.93
C LEU A 80 0.57 -5.79 28.72
N PRO A 81 0.15 -7.04 28.40
CA PRO A 81 0.48 -7.63 27.11
C PRO A 81 -0.38 -6.99 26.01
N LEU A 82 0.27 -6.44 24.99
CA LEU A 82 -0.40 -5.80 23.85
C LEU A 82 -0.88 -6.82 22.82
N ASN A 83 -0.36 -8.05 22.88
CA ASN A 83 -0.55 -9.09 21.86
C ASN A 83 -0.35 -8.51 20.45
N ALA A 84 0.82 -7.92 20.26
CA ALA A 84 1.19 -7.21 19.05
C ALA A 84 2.48 -7.75 18.46
N GLY A 85 2.58 -7.69 17.15
CA GLY A 85 3.81 -7.95 16.40
C GLY A 85 4.17 -6.77 15.53
N ALA A 86 5.21 -6.94 14.73
CA ALA A 86 5.68 -5.93 13.80
C ALA A 86 5.75 -6.50 12.38
N LEU A 87 5.45 -5.66 11.39
CA LEU A 87 5.52 -5.96 9.98
C LEU A 87 6.42 -4.95 9.29
N ARG A 88 7.35 -5.44 8.45
CA ARG A 88 8.13 -4.62 7.53
C ARG A 88 7.89 -5.15 6.11
N LEU A 89 7.51 -4.27 5.20
CA LEU A 89 7.28 -4.58 3.79
C LEU A 89 8.41 -3.98 2.95
N VAL A 90 8.98 -4.77 2.06
CA VAL A 90 10.01 -4.34 1.11
C VAL A 90 9.52 -4.65 -0.29
N ASP A 91 9.25 -3.61 -1.07
CA ASP A 91 8.79 -3.75 -2.45
C ASP A 91 9.97 -3.67 -3.41
N MET A 92 10.01 -4.59 -4.36
CA MET A 92 11.10 -4.75 -5.32
C MET A 92 10.57 -4.73 -6.75
N LEU A 93 11.35 -4.12 -7.65
CA LEU A 93 11.20 -4.25 -9.10
C LEU A 93 12.52 -4.84 -9.65
N GLY A 94 12.49 -6.10 -10.04
CA GLY A 94 13.72 -6.86 -10.26
C GLY A 94 14.56 -6.95 -8.99
N GLU A 95 15.81 -6.54 -9.05
CA GLU A 95 16.76 -6.52 -7.91
C GLU A 95 16.77 -5.17 -7.17
N ALA A 96 16.03 -4.17 -7.65
CA ALA A 96 16.02 -2.83 -7.07
C ALA A 96 14.84 -2.63 -6.12
N LYS A 97 15.09 -1.99 -4.97
CA LYS A 97 14.02 -1.53 -4.08
C LYS A 97 13.22 -0.41 -4.75
N ILE A 98 11.91 -0.47 -4.62
CA ILE A 98 11.02 0.59 -5.09
C ILE A 98 10.96 1.70 -4.02
N PRO A 99 11.22 2.96 -4.38
CA PRO A 99 11.08 4.07 -3.44
C PRO A 99 9.63 4.20 -2.93
N PRO A 100 9.42 4.53 -1.65
CA PRO A 100 8.07 4.60 -1.06
C PRO A 100 7.10 5.53 -1.79
N GLN A 101 7.62 6.60 -2.45
CA GLN A 101 6.82 7.56 -3.22
C GLN A 101 6.19 6.95 -4.48
N ARG A 102 6.71 5.81 -4.93
CA ARG A 102 6.21 5.05 -6.08
C ARG A 102 5.29 3.90 -5.69
N LEU A 103 4.84 3.87 -4.44
CA LEU A 103 4.00 2.79 -3.90
C LEU A 103 2.76 3.35 -3.21
N SER A 104 1.67 2.64 -3.35
CA SER A 104 0.49 2.76 -2.50
C SER A 104 0.23 1.42 -1.85
N ILE A 105 0.49 1.33 -0.54
CA ILE A 105 0.35 0.08 0.20
C ILE A 105 -0.83 0.19 1.16
N SER A 106 -1.75 -0.76 1.09
CA SER A 106 -2.90 -0.87 1.98
C SER A 106 -2.89 -2.19 2.73
N ILE A 107 -3.24 -2.14 4.02
CA ILE A 107 -3.29 -3.29 4.92
C ILE A 107 -4.73 -3.50 5.36
N TYR A 108 -5.23 -4.71 5.19
CA TYR A 108 -6.59 -5.11 5.51
C TYR A 108 -6.59 -6.27 6.51
N VAL A 109 -7.65 -6.37 7.31
CA VAL A 109 -7.98 -7.57 8.10
C VAL A 109 -9.10 -8.32 7.39
N PRO A 110 -8.92 -9.62 7.07
CA PRO A 110 -10.00 -10.44 6.55
C PRO A 110 -11.13 -10.55 7.57
N GLU A 111 -12.36 -10.25 7.18
CA GLU A 111 -13.55 -10.45 8.02
C GLU A 111 -14.19 -11.80 7.73
N ARG A 112 -14.46 -12.59 8.79
CA ARG A 112 -15.16 -13.87 8.67
C ARG A 112 -16.62 -13.63 8.25
N GLY A 113 -17.00 -14.21 7.12
CA GLY A 113 -18.37 -14.14 6.62
C GLY A 113 -18.71 -12.87 5.83
N ASN A 114 -17.77 -11.99 5.63
CA ASN A 114 -17.87 -10.83 4.75
C ASN A 114 -16.82 -10.94 3.64
N SER A 115 -17.23 -10.74 2.39
CA SER A 115 -16.31 -10.69 1.25
C SER A 115 -15.46 -9.42 1.24
N GLU A 116 -15.80 -8.42 2.07
CA GLU A 116 -15.07 -7.16 2.20
C GLU A 116 -14.13 -7.23 3.39
N ALA A 117 -12.82 -7.14 3.13
CA ALA A 117 -11.80 -7.01 4.16
C ALA A 117 -11.83 -5.58 4.76
N LYS A 118 -11.71 -5.47 6.08
CA LYS A 118 -11.65 -4.18 6.75
C LYS A 118 -10.29 -3.51 6.56
N LEU A 119 -10.28 -2.30 6.00
CA LEU A 119 -9.06 -1.49 5.90
C LEU A 119 -8.55 -1.10 7.30
N VAL A 120 -7.31 -1.45 7.60
CA VAL A 120 -6.61 -1.12 8.86
C VAL A 120 -5.69 0.07 8.68
N LEU A 121 -4.94 0.11 7.59
CA LEU A 121 -4.00 1.18 7.28
C LEU A 121 -3.97 1.41 5.78
N ALA A 122 -4.22 2.63 5.36
CA ALA A 122 -3.99 3.11 4.00
C ALA A 122 -2.64 3.83 3.92
N ASN A 123 -2.01 3.78 2.75
CA ASN A 123 -0.75 4.44 2.45
C ASN A 123 0.37 4.10 3.46
N ALA A 124 0.46 2.81 3.82
CA ALA A 124 1.58 2.32 4.60
C ALA A 124 2.89 2.61 3.86
N ARG A 125 3.92 3.02 4.60
CA ARG A 125 5.23 3.28 4.00
C ARG A 125 6.04 2.00 3.93
N GLY A 126 6.52 1.69 2.74
CA GLY A 126 7.46 0.60 2.54
C GLY A 126 8.76 0.83 3.34
N ASP A 127 9.37 -0.27 3.79
CA ASP A 127 10.61 -0.31 4.57
C ASP A 127 10.51 0.27 6.02
N GLU A 128 9.35 0.76 6.44
CA GLU A 128 9.08 1.14 7.83
C GLU A 128 8.50 -0.03 8.63
N VAL A 129 8.79 -0.06 9.92
CA VAL A 129 8.24 -1.06 10.84
C VAL A 129 6.86 -0.61 11.32
N ILE A 130 5.85 -1.39 11.00
CA ILE A 130 4.46 -1.16 11.37
C ILE A 130 4.09 -2.10 12.50
N CYS A 131 3.71 -1.57 13.65
CA CYS A 131 3.24 -2.38 14.78
C CYS A 131 1.73 -2.62 14.65
N LEU A 132 1.35 -3.89 14.65
CA LEU A 132 -0.02 -4.38 14.42
C LEU A 132 -0.43 -5.33 15.54
N PRO A 133 -1.72 -5.43 15.89
CA PRO A 133 -2.24 -6.54 16.70
C PRO A 133 -1.84 -7.90 16.11
N GLU A 134 -1.71 -8.91 16.95
CA GLU A 134 -1.53 -10.28 16.47
C GLU A 134 -2.73 -10.68 15.59
N GLY A 135 -2.46 -11.19 14.38
CA GLY A 135 -3.53 -11.56 13.46
C GLY A 135 -3.08 -11.91 12.05
N ALA A 136 -4.06 -12.18 11.21
CA ALA A 136 -3.89 -12.35 9.77
C ALA A 136 -4.21 -11.03 9.06
N TYR A 137 -3.41 -10.69 8.04
CA TYR A 137 -3.53 -9.47 7.29
C TYR A 137 -3.42 -9.74 5.80
N HIS A 138 -4.23 -9.04 5.03
CA HIS A 138 -4.16 -9.00 3.57
C HIS A 138 -3.50 -7.68 3.15
N ILE A 139 -2.38 -7.79 2.44
CA ILE A 139 -1.58 -6.66 1.98
C ILE A 139 -1.86 -6.44 0.50
N VAL A 140 -2.07 -5.20 0.09
CA VAL A 140 -2.18 -4.80 -1.31
C VAL A 140 -1.16 -3.71 -1.56
N SER A 141 -0.17 -3.99 -2.40
CA SER A 141 0.81 -3.02 -2.86
C SER A 141 0.58 -2.71 -4.34
N THR A 142 0.41 -1.44 -4.66
CA THR A 142 0.20 -0.94 -6.02
C THR A 142 1.38 -0.07 -6.42
N LEU A 143 2.02 -0.39 -7.54
CA LEU A 143 3.05 0.45 -8.13
C LEU A 143 2.41 1.71 -8.73
N LEU A 144 2.99 2.87 -8.45
CA LEU A 144 2.53 4.15 -8.97
C LEU A 144 3.35 4.56 -10.18
N ASP A 145 2.67 5.07 -11.18
CA ASP A 145 3.28 5.68 -12.35
C ASP A 145 3.74 7.09 -12.01
N THR A 146 5.03 7.35 -12.19
CA THR A 146 5.65 8.66 -11.97
C THR A 146 6.10 9.31 -13.28
N THR A 147 5.72 8.76 -14.44
CA THR A 147 5.99 9.33 -15.76
C THR A 147 5.09 10.55 -16.03
N GLN A 148 5.41 11.32 -17.07
CA GLN A 148 4.61 12.49 -17.45
C GLN A 148 3.17 12.15 -17.87
N GLY A 149 2.92 10.90 -18.26
CA GLY A 149 1.58 10.39 -18.57
C GLY A 149 0.65 10.27 -17.35
N ALA A 150 1.18 10.39 -16.13
CA ALA A 150 0.43 10.29 -14.88
C ALA A 150 -0.33 11.57 -14.47
N GLN A 151 -0.35 12.62 -15.30
CA GLN A 151 -0.93 13.93 -14.98
C GLN A 151 -2.47 13.96 -15.03
N GLY A 152 -3.15 12.96 -14.47
CA GLY A 152 -4.62 12.90 -14.52
C GLY A 152 -5.30 12.52 -13.19
N GLY A 153 -4.58 12.56 -12.05
CA GLY A 153 -5.17 12.31 -10.73
C GLY A 153 -5.18 10.85 -10.27
N ASN A 154 -5.16 9.86 -11.15
CA ASN A 154 -4.97 8.45 -10.79
C ASN A 154 -3.68 7.94 -11.43
N ASN A 155 -2.62 7.88 -10.63
CA ASN A 155 -1.30 7.38 -11.05
C ASN A 155 -1.08 5.89 -10.68
N ALA A 156 -2.09 5.18 -10.22
CA ALA A 156 -2.01 3.74 -10.01
C ALA A 156 -1.76 3.03 -11.34
N THR A 157 -0.79 2.10 -11.33
CA THR A 157 -0.58 1.20 -12.47
C THR A 157 -1.41 -0.06 -12.31
N ASN A 158 -1.39 -0.92 -13.32
CA ASN A 158 -1.96 -2.27 -13.22
C ASN A 158 -0.99 -3.28 -12.57
N SER A 159 0.19 -2.84 -12.09
CA SER A 159 1.09 -3.68 -11.31
C SER A 159 0.69 -3.64 -9.83
N VAL A 160 -0.11 -4.63 -9.44
CA VAL A 160 -0.60 -4.84 -8.08
C VAL A 160 -0.09 -6.16 -7.57
N VAL A 161 0.51 -6.14 -6.37
CA VAL A 161 0.99 -7.34 -5.65
C VAL A 161 0.20 -7.48 -4.37
N THR A 162 -0.31 -8.68 -4.12
CA THR A 162 -1.03 -9.00 -2.88
C THR A 162 -0.29 -10.08 -2.08
N ALA A 163 -0.41 -10.04 -0.77
CA ALA A 163 0.14 -11.05 0.12
C ALA A 163 -0.74 -11.23 1.36
N ASP A 164 -0.95 -12.49 1.75
CA ASP A 164 -1.59 -12.84 3.02
C ASP A 164 -0.51 -13.19 4.03
N LEU A 165 -0.46 -12.45 5.14
CA LEU A 165 0.58 -12.56 6.15
C LEU A 165 -0.03 -12.78 7.53
N LYS A 166 0.65 -13.57 8.36
CA LYS A 166 0.32 -13.71 9.78
C LYS A 166 1.36 -12.98 10.60
N VAL A 167 0.92 -12.02 11.41
CA VAL A 167 1.75 -11.28 12.35
C VAL A 167 1.57 -11.89 13.75
N PRO A 168 2.55 -12.68 14.25
CA PRO A 168 2.50 -13.23 15.60
C PRO A 168 2.95 -12.22 16.65
N ALA A 169 2.43 -12.34 17.87
CA ALA A 169 2.82 -11.48 18.98
C ALA A 169 4.33 -11.58 19.29
N GLY A 170 4.95 -10.44 19.56
CA GLY A 170 6.35 -10.33 19.95
C GLY A 170 7.37 -10.59 18.83
N LYS A 171 6.93 -10.71 17.57
CA LYS A 171 7.83 -10.99 16.43
C LYS A 171 7.75 -9.90 15.36
N LEU A 172 8.89 -9.69 14.68
CA LEU A 172 8.95 -8.94 13.43
C LEU A 172 8.83 -9.92 12.26
N ILE A 173 7.91 -9.63 11.35
CA ILE A 173 7.76 -10.29 10.06
C ILE A 173 8.25 -9.34 8.98
N GLU A 174 9.19 -9.82 8.17
CA GLU A 174 9.66 -9.11 6.97
C GLU A 174 9.12 -9.83 5.74
N ALA A 175 8.48 -9.10 4.84
CA ALA A 175 7.95 -9.63 3.59
C ALA A 175 8.45 -8.81 2.41
N THR A 176 8.91 -9.52 1.37
CA THR A 176 9.32 -8.91 0.10
C THR A 176 8.21 -9.07 -0.93
N LEU A 177 7.72 -7.95 -1.45
CA LEU A 177 6.70 -7.89 -2.50
C LEU A 177 7.39 -7.58 -3.83
N LYS A 178 7.26 -8.48 -4.81
CA LYS A 178 7.94 -8.35 -6.10
C LYS A 178 6.98 -7.85 -7.17
N HIS A 179 7.15 -6.61 -7.59
CA HIS A 179 6.47 -6.05 -8.74
C HIS A 179 7.15 -6.47 -10.04
N HIS A 180 6.33 -6.70 -11.06
CA HIS A 180 6.76 -7.04 -12.42
C HIS A 180 6.20 -5.98 -13.37
N ALA A 181 7.02 -5.02 -13.77
CA ALA A 181 6.61 -3.91 -14.61
C ALA A 181 7.80 -3.33 -15.39
N ALA A 182 7.50 -2.51 -16.39
CA ALA A 182 8.48 -1.71 -17.12
C ALA A 182 7.86 -0.40 -17.59
N THR A 183 8.71 0.59 -17.90
CA THR A 183 8.32 1.84 -18.53
C THR A 183 8.24 1.65 -20.03
N ILE A 184 7.12 1.99 -20.63
CA ILE A 184 6.86 1.92 -22.07
C ILE A 184 6.69 3.34 -22.61
N THR A 185 7.44 3.66 -23.66
CA THR A 185 7.27 4.91 -24.41
C THR A 185 6.62 4.58 -25.74
N LEU A 186 5.52 5.25 -26.05
CA LEU A 186 4.76 5.03 -27.27
C LEU A 186 5.14 6.07 -28.32
N LYS A 187 5.16 5.66 -29.58
CA LYS A 187 5.31 6.57 -30.72
C LYS A 187 4.53 6.07 -31.92
N LEU A 188 3.88 6.98 -32.62
CA LEU A 188 3.28 6.72 -33.94
C LEU A 188 4.29 7.18 -35.00
N VAL A 189 4.64 6.30 -35.92
CA VAL A 189 5.66 6.54 -36.92
C VAL A 189 5.16 6.20 -38.32
N LYS A 190 5.67 6.90 -39.36
CA LYS A 190 5.34 6.61 -40.76
C LYS A 190 5.95 5.29 -41.25
N ALA A 191 7.14 4.97 -40.76
CA ALA A 191 7.86 3.74 -41.06
C ALA A 191 8.66 3.34 -39.81
N PRO A 192 9.01 2.05 -39.65
CA PRO A 192 9.84 1.59 -38.52
C PRO A 192 11.12 2.42 -38.36
N GLY A 193 11.40 2.88 -37.15
CA GLY A 193 12.51 3.76 -36.82
C GLY A 193 12.35 5.23 -37.25
N GLY A 194 11.16 5.62 -37.76
CA GLY A 194 10.87 6.97 -38.18
C GLY A 194 10.62 7.95 -37.03
N GLU A 195 10.48 9.23 -37.38
CA GLU A 195 10.14 10.27 -36.41
C GLU A 195 8.71 10.09 -35.89
N ALA A 196 8.52 10.37 -34.59
CA ALA A 196 7.22 10.29 -33.95
C ALA A 196 6.31 11.45 -34.40
N LEU A 197 5.06 11.13 -34.68
CA LEU A 197 4.05 12.11 -35.08
C LEU A 197 3.47 12.81 -33.84
N ALA A 198 3.53 14.13 -33.86
CA ALA A 198 2.91 14.96 -32.83
C ALA A 198 1.36 14.85 -32.88
N ASN A 199 0.69 15.35 -31.83
CA ASN A 199 -0.78 15.38 -31.74
C ASN A 199 -1.45 14.00 -31.96
N THR A 200 -0.80 12.94 -31.47
CA THR A 200 -1.31 11.59 -31.46
C THR A 200 -1.96 11.28 -30.13
N SER A 201 -3.14 10.71 -30.11
CA SER A 201 -3.74 10.11 -28.90
C SER A 201 -3.57 8.61 -28.93
N PHE A 202 -3.21 8.07 -27.77
CA PHE A 202 -3.01 6.63 -27.59
C PHE A 202 -3.99 6.10 -26.54
N SER A 203 -4.59 4.95 -26.84
CA SER A 203 -5.34 4.14 -25.87
C SER A 203 -4.61 2.82 -25.69
N ILE A 204 -4.28 2.47 -24.45
CA ILE A 204 -3.65 1.20 -24.11
C ILE A 204 -4.69 0.27 -23.52
N LEU A 205 -4.81 -0.91 -24.08
CA LEU A 205 -5.81 -1.89 -23.72
C LEU A 205 -5.17 -3.22 -23.30
N THR A 206 -5.91 -3.97 -22.48
CA THR A 206 -5.65 -5.39 -22.28
C THR A 206 -5.96 -6.16 -23.58
N PRO A 207 -5.50 -7.40 -23.75
CA PRO A 207 -5.92 -8.26 -24.88
C PRO A 207 -7.44 -8.51 -24.93
N GLY A 208 -8.12 -8.38 -23.79
CA GLY A 208 -9.58 -8.50 -23.67
C GLY A 208 -10.34 -7.24 -24.11
N GLY A 209 -9.64 -6.14 -24.41
CA GLY A 209 -10.24 -4.88 -24.86
C GLY A 209 -10.53 -3.85 -23.76
N ASP A 210 -10.17 -4.12 -22.50
CA ASP A 210 -10.34 -3.17 -21.42
C ASP A 210 -9.29 -2.05 -21.51
N VAL A 211 -9.73 -0.80 -21.47
CA VAL A 211 -8.84 0.36 -21.52
C VAL A 211 -8.12 0.52 -20.17
N ILE A 212 -6.79 0.48 -20.20
CA ILE A 212 -5.94 0.71 -19.04
C ILE A 212 -5.63 2.20 -18.88
N ARG A 213 -5.22 2.86 -19.99
CA ARG A 213 -4.82 4.27 -19.95
C ARG A 213 -5.01 4.92 -21.33
N GLU A 214 -5.33 6.21 -21.28
CA GLU A 214 -5.30 7.10 -22.44
C GLU A 214 -4.21 8.15 -22.27
N LEU A 215 -3.46 8.45 -23.34
CA LEU A 215 -2.30 9.31 -23.36
C LEU A 215 -2.33 10.19 -24.62
N ILE A 216 -1.74 11.38 -24.55
CA ILE A 216 -1.63 12.28 -25.71
C ILE A 216 -0.18 12.78 -25.80
N GLY A 217 0.38 12.78 -26.97
CA GLY A 217 1.72 13.30 -27.21
C GLY A 217 2.45 12.58 -28.34
N ALA A 218 3.67 13.05 -28.66
CA ALA A 218 4.56 12.38 -29.61
C ALA A 218 5.27 11.18 -28.97
N PHE A 219 5.65 11.27 -27.69
CA PHE A 219 6.38 10.29 -26.91
C PHE A 219 5.78 10.11 -25.51
N PRO A 220 4.48 9.78 -25.38
CA PRO A 220 3.94 9.57 -24.06
C PRO A 220 4.51 8.29 -23.46
N SER A 221 4.85 8.35 -22.16
CA SER A 221 5.38 7.22 -21.40
C SER A 221 4.43 6.83 -20.28
N LEU A 222 4.37 5.53 -19.99
CA LEU A 222 3.61 4.97 -18.88
C LEU A 222 4.30 3.73 -18.32
N VAL A 223 3.98 3.39 -17.09
CA VAL A 223 4.42 2.15 -16.46
C VAL A 223 3.33 1.09 -16.59
N LEU A 224 3.67 -0.08 -17.13
CA LEU A 224 2.76 -1.22 -17.28
C LEU A 224 3.31 -2.45 -16.57
N ALA A 225 2.42 -3.26 -16.01
CA ALA A 225 2.77 -4.59 -15.55
C ALA A 225 3.27 -5.47 -16.70
N GLU A 226 4.03 -6.51 -16.37
CA GLU A 226 4.41 -7.54 -17.34
C GLU A 226 3.17 -8.20 -17.95
N GLY A 227 3.12 -8.29 -19.28
CA GLY A 227 1.96 -8.84 -19.97
C GLY A 227 1.90 -8.45 -21.45
N GLU A 228 0.80 -8.81 -22.09
CA GLU A 228 0.49 -8.44 -23.48
C GLU A 228 -0.53 -7.30 -23.49
N TYR A 229 -0.37 -6.37 -24.44
CA TYR A 229 -1.18 -5.17 -24.56
C TYR A 229 -1.41 -4.80 -26.01
N VAL A 230 -2.46 -4.00 -26.23
CA VAL A 230 -2.76 -3.39 -27.53
C VAL A 230 -2.64 -1.88 -27.38
N ALA A 231 -1.81 -1.27 -28.21
CA ALA A 231 -1.74 0.19 -28.37
C ALA A 231 -2.57 0.60 -29.56
N ILE A 232 -3.57 1.45 -29.36
CA ILE A 232 -4.36 2.08 -30.40
C ILE A 232 -3.94 3.55 -30.48
N ALA A 233 -3.39 3.95 -31.61
CA ALA A 233 -3.03 5.33 -31.90
C ALA A 233 -4.07 5.98 -32.83
N ARG A 234 -4.53 7.19 -32.49
CA ARG A 234 -5.40 8.01 -33.32
C ARG A 234 -4.70 9.28 -33.73
N HIS A 235 -4.64 9.52 -35.05
CA HIS A 235 -3.98 10.67 -35.63
C HIS A 235 -4.74 11.10 -36.89
N GLU A 236 -5.06 12.39 -37.01
CA GLU A 236 -5.78 12.97 -38.17
C GLU A 236 -7.05 12.18 -38.57
N GLY A 237 -7.82 11.73 -37.57
CA GLY A 237 -9.08 10.99 -37.80
C GLY A 237 -8.91 9.52 -38.18
N LYS A 238 -7.69 9.04 -38.34
CA LYS A 238 -7.37 7.63 -38.61
C LYS A 238 -6.93 6.90 -37.34
N THR A 239 -7.15 5.58 -37.32
CA THR A 239 -6.82 4.71 -36.19
C THR A 239 -5.83 3.64 -36.64
N TYR A 240 -4.79 3.44 -35.82
CA TYR A 240 -3.72 2.46 -36.04
C TYR A 240 -3.55 1.65 -34.79
N GLN A 241 -3.12 0.39 -34.89
CA GLN A 241 -2.93 -0.46 -33.74
C GLN A 241 -1.65 -1.30 -33.84
N ASN A 242 -1.07 -1.60 -32.68
CA ASN A 242 0.01 -2.54 -32.54
C ASN A 242 -0.17 -3.35 -31.25
N THR A 243 0.11 -4.66 -31.31
CA THR A 243 0.17 -5.53 -30.14
C THR A 243 1.62 -5.64 -29.69
N PHE A 244 1.87 -5.49 -28.41
CA PHE A 244 3.20 -5.56 -27.85
C PHE A 244 3.22 -6.30 -26.52
N ARG A 245 4.40 -6.73 -26.10
CA ARG A 245 4.62 -7.42 -24.84
C ARG A 245 5.55 -6.63 -23.94
N VAL A 246 5.13 -6.43 -22.70
CA VAL A 246 5.93 -5.85 -21.62
C VAL A 246 6.68 -6.97 -20.90
N GLN A 247 7.98 -6.82 -20.75
CA GLN A 247 8.84 -7.69 -19.94
C GLN A 247 9.33 -6.91 -18.74
N SER A 248 9.22 -7.51 -17.56
CA SER A 248 9.63 -6.86 -16.30
C SER A 248 11.06 -6.32 -16.38
N THR A 249 11.26 -5.10 -15.88
CA THR A 249 12.55 -4.38 -15.84
C THR A 249 13.18 -4.05 -17.20
N LYS A 250 12.47 -4.25 -18.30
CA LYS A 250 12.92 -3.90 -19.64
C LYS A 250 12.09 -2.75 -20.20
N ASP A 251 12.55 -1.55 -19.96
CA ASP A 251 11.97 -0.36 -20.59
C ASP A 251 12.11 -0.43 -22.11
N ALA A 252 11.07 -0.05 -22.83
CA ALA A 252 11.01 -0.19 -24.27
C ALA A 252 10.22 0.94 -24.96
N ASP A 253 10.64 1.24 -26.19
CA ASP A 253 9.87 2.05 -27.11
C ASP A 253 8.96 1.13 -27.95
N VAL A 254 7.69 1.48 -28.00
CA VAL A 254 6.68 0.76 -28.80
C VAL A 254 6.25 1.64 -29.96
N GLU A 255 6.54 1.20 -31.16
CA GLU A 255 6.15 1.87 -32.40
C GLU A 255 4.79 1.35 -32.89
N VAL A 256 3.86 2.28 -33.11
CA VAL A 256 2.68 2.02 -33.92
C VAL A 256 2.99 2.60 -35.32
N VAL A 257 2.96 1.75 -36.33
CA VAL A 257 3.32 2.16 -37.70
C VAL A 257 2.06 2.50 -38.48
N LEU A 258 2.07 3.62 -39.21
CA LEU A 258 1.03 3.93 -40.18
C LEU A 258 1.04 2.85 -41.27
N LYS A 259 0.10 1.93 -41.24
CA LYS A 259 -0.16 1.07 -42.38
C LYS A 259 -1.14 1.83 -43.28
N ASP A 260 -0.66 2.30 -44.44
CA ASP A 260 -1.60 2.65 -45.50
C ASP A 260 -2.38 1.38 -45.84
N ASP A 261 -3.71 1.44 -45.76
CA ASP A 261 -4.59 0.42 -46.35
C ASP A 261 -4.32 0.43 -47.85
N LYS A 262 -3.33 -0.36 -48.29
CA LYS A 262 -3.29 -0.76 -49.70
C LYS A 262 -4.55 -1.53 -49.98
N ALA A 263 -5.41 -0.94 -50.79
CA ALA A 263 -6.51 -1.64 -51.42
C ALA A 263 -6.00 -3.00 -51.97
N PRO A 264 -6.83 -4.07 -51.90
CA PRO A 264 -6.43 -5.36 -52.44
C PRO A 264 -6.06 -5.16 -53.92
N GLU A 265 -4.84 -5.55 -54.27
CA GLU A 265 -4.31 -5.55 -55.60
C GLU A 265 -5.25 -6.43 -56.44
N GLU A 266 -6.02 -5.83 -57.36
CA GLU A 266 -6.83 -6.56 -58.34
C GLU A 266 -5.91 -7.51 -59.08
N ALA A 267 -6.23 -8.82 -59.02
CA ALA A 267 -5.52 -9.84 -59.80
C ALA A 267 -5.70 -9.53 -61.29
N PRO A 268 -4.62 -9.56 -62.10
CA PRO A 268 -4.73 -9.38 -63.54
C PRO A 268 -5.51 -10.52 -64.15
N GLN A 269 -6.48 -10.17 -65.03
CA GLN A 269 -7.27 -11.07 -65.83
C GLN A 269 -6.42 -11.84 -66.84
#